data_8816abf2a70f6719835b8f780a633cc3
#
_entry.id   8816abf2a70f6719835b8f780a633cc3
#
_cell.length_a   1.000
_cell.length_b   1.000
_cell.length_c   1.000
_cell.angle_alpha   90.00
_cell.angle_beta   90.00
_cell.angle_gamma   90.00
#
_symmetry.space_group_name_H-M   'P 1'
#
loop_
_entity.id
_entity.type
_entity.pdbx_description
1 polymer ?
#
loop_
_entity_poly.entity_id
_entity_poly.type
_entity_poly.pdbx_seq_one_letter_code
_entity_poly.pdbx_strand_id
1 'polypeptide(L)'
;MGLALEKDAEECYSVDMNDAVRHGMCVSVLASELARELGCDEEFIHKVAVAGMLHDVGKLQVSPYIYGRRQGAMKIEEMRYVRLHAKLGAEILKREGYDQDIVDMVHYHHENYDGSGYPYRMRGEEIPLGARLIRVCD
;
A
#
# COMPACT_ATOMS: atom_id res chain seq x y z
N MET A 1 16.43 -16.44 27.31
CA MET A 1 16.75 -15.52 26.20
C MET A 1 15.78 -15.64 25.01
N GLY A 2 15.31 -16.80 24.65
CA GLY A 2 14.35 -16.98 23.53
C GLY A 2 12.94 -16.43 23.77
N LEU A 3 12.40 -16.56 24.96
CA LEU A 3 11.03 -16.14 25.31
C LEU A 3 10.83 -14.62 25.34
N ALA A 4 11.87 -13.84 25.66
CA ALA A 4 11.78 -12.37 25.67
C ALA A 4 11.84 -11.78 24.26
N LEU A 5 12.59 -12.41 23.35
CA LEU A 5 12.71 -12.00 21.96
C LEU A 5 11.44 -12.31 21.15
N GLU A 6 10.77 -13.43 21.46
CA GLU A 6 9.48 -13.77 20.84
C GLU A 6 8.36 -12.83 21.29
N LYS A 7 8.33 -12.47 22.57
CA LYS A 7 7.35 -11.53 23.14
C LYS A 7 7.50 -10.11 22.56
N ASP A 8 8.72 -9.64 22.42
CA ASP A 8 9.01 -8.35 21.81
C ASP A 8 8.70 -8.31 20.32
N ALA A 9 8.86 -9.41 19.61
CA ALA A 9 8.51 -9.54 18.19
C ALA A 9 6.99 -9.56 17.99
N GLU A 10 6.24 -10.25 18.86
CA GLU A 10 4.77 -10.27 18.82
C GLU A 10 4.17 -8.91 19.17
N GLU A 11 4.74 -8.20 20.15
CA GLU A 11 4.28 -6.87 20.53
C GLU A 11 4.57 -5.83 19.45
N CYS A 12 5.73 -5.90 18.80
CA CYS A 12 6.10 -5.04 17.68
C CYS A 12 5.20 -5.30 16.46
N TYR A 13 4.89 -6.55 16.18
CA TYR A 13 4.00 -6.94 15.08
C TYR A 13 2.55 -6.46 15.31
N SER A 14 2.05 -6.55 16.54
CA SER A 14 0.69 -6.10 16.85
C SER A 14 0.53 -4.57 16.76
N VAL A 15 1.55 -3.80 17.14
CA VAL A 15 1.59 -2.34 17.01
C VAL A 15 1.60 -1.94 15.54
N ASP A 16 2.44 -2.58 14.73
CA ASP A 16 2.53 -2.32 13.30
C ASP A 16 1.24 -2.67 12.55
N MET A 17 0.54 -3.73 12.94
CA MET A 17 -0.76 -4.10 12.37
C MET A 17 -1.83 -3.05 12.69
N ASN A 18 -1.89 -2.55 13.91
CA ASN A 18 -2.83 -1.49 14.29
C ASN A 18 -2.57 -0.20 13.51
N ASP A 19 -1.31 0.18 13.39
CA ASP A 19 -0.90 1.35 12.63
C ASP A 19 -1.18 1.18 11.13
N ALA A 20 -0.94 0.00 10.57
CA ALA A 20 -1.26 -0.31 9.18
C ALA A 20 -2.77 -0.22 8.90
N VAL A 21 -3.62 -0.72 9.81
CA VAL A 21 -5.07 -0.63 9.70
C VAL A 21 -5.54 0.83 9.78
N ARG A 22 -5.03 1.60 10.74
CA ARG A 22 -5.36 3.02 10.87
C ARG A 22 -4.93 3.82 9.65
N HIS A 23 -3.73 3.58 9.15
CA HIS A 23 -3.21 4.21 7.94
C HIS A 23 -4.11 3.89 6.73
N GLY A 24 -4.47 2.63 6.53
CA GLY A 24 -5.38 2.22 5.46
C GLY A 24 -6.75 2.89 5.56
N MET A 25 -7.31 2.99 6.77
CA MET A 25 -8.58 3.71 7.01
C MET A 25 -8.46 5.19 6.65
N CYS A 26 -7.40 5.86 7.07
CA CYS A 26 -7.16 7.26 6.75
C CYS A 26 -7.03 7.49 5.25
N VAL A 27 -6.23 6.70 4.57
CA VAL A 27 -6.05 6.79 3.12
C VAL A 27 -7.36 6.53 2.38
N SER A 28 -8.12 5.53 2.81
CA SER A 28 -9.45 5.22 2.25
C SER A 28 -10.41 6.42 2.33
N VAL A 29 -10.51 7.04 3.50
CA VAL A 29 -11.40 8.19 3.72
C VAL A 29 -10.94 9.39 2.89
N LEU A 30 -9.67 9.75 2.96
CA LEU A 30 -9.13 10.91 2.24
C LEU A 30 -9.23 10.74 0.72
N ALA A 31 -8.87 9.59 0.19
CA ALA A 31 -8.96 9.32 -1.25
C ALA A 31 -10.41 9.33 -1.75
N SER A 32 -11.34 8.80 -0.94
CA SER A 32 -12.77 8.85 -1.24
C SER A 32 -13.30 10.28 -1.28
N GLU A 33 -12.92 11.12 -0.33
CA GLU A 33 -13.33 12.52 -0.30
C GLU A 33 -12.76 13.31 -1.49
N LEU A 34 -11.49 13.08 -1.84
CA LEU A 34 -10.91 13.68 -3.02
C LEU A 34 -11.64 13.26 -4.30
N ALA A 35 -11.96 11.98 -4.43
CA ALA A 35 -12.72 11.47 -5.59
C ALA A 35 -14.10 12.12 -5.67
N ARG A 36 -14.77 12.31 -4.54
CA ARG A 36 -16.07 12.98 -4.46
C ARG A 36 -15.97 14.46 -4.88
N GLU A 37 -14.97 15.16 -4.38
CA GLU A 37 -14.72 16.56 -4.76
C GLU A 37 -14.40 16.73 -6.25
N LEU A 38 -13.75 15.74 -6.87
CA LEU A 38 -13.48 15.72 -8.30
C LEU A 38 -14.72 15.36 -9.14
N GLY A 39 -15.84 15.04 -8.53
CA GLY A 39 -17.09 14.68 -9.24
C GLY A 39 -17.12 13.26 -9.78
N CYS A 40 -16.30 12.36 -9.24
CA CYS A 40 -16.32 10.95 -9.61
C CYS A 40 -17.65 10.29 -9.20
N ASP A 41 -18.04 9.24 -9.92
CA ASP A 41 -19.25 8.50 -9.60
C ASP A 41 -19.07 7.60 -8.35
N GLU A 42 -20.21 7.14 -7.82
CA GLU A 42 -20.22 6.33 -6.58
C GLU A 42 -19.47 5.00 -6.75
N GLU A 43 -19.51 4.39 -7.92
CA GLU A 43 -18.79 3.16 -8.22
C GLU A 43 -17.27 3.37 -8.11
N PHE A 44 -16.77 4.46 -8.70
CA PHE A 44 -15.35 4.81 -8.62
C PHE A 44 -14.94 5.15 -7.18
N ILE A 45 -15.75 5.94 -6.47
CA ILE A 45 -15.51 6.30 -5.06
C ILE A 45 -15.40 5.05 -4.19
N HIS A 46 -16.31 4.07 -4.40
CA HIS A 46 -16.24 2.79 -3.69
C HIS A 46 -14.94 2.03 -3.99
N LYS A 47 -14.56 1.96 -5.26
CA LYS A 47 -13.31 1.27 -5.67
C LYS A 47 -12.08 1.91 -5.07
N VAL A 48 -11.99 3.24 -5.07
CA VAL A 48 -10.85 3.95 -4.50
C VAL A 48 -10.81 3.80 -2.98
N ALA A 49 -11.96 3.75 -2.33
CA ALA A 49 -12.04 3.48 -0.89
C ALA A 49 -11.47 2.10 -0.53
N VAL A 50 -11.87 1.07 -1.28
CA VAL A 50 -11.36 -0.30 -1.10
C VAL A 50 -9.86 -0.37 -1.39
N ALA A 51 -9.42 0.21 -2.50
CA ALA A 51 -8.00 0.23 -2.86
C ALA A 51 -7.16 0.99 -1.82
N GLY A 52 -7.65 2.12 -1.33
CA GLY A 52 -6.98 2.89 -0.27
C GLY A 52 -6.82 2.10 1.02
N MET A 53 -7.86 1.36 1.41
CA MET A 53 -7.81 0.48 2.59
C MET A 53 -6.78 -0.63 2.45
N LEU A 54 -6.64 -1.18 1.25
CA LEU A 54 -5.84 -2.38 0.96
C LEU A 54 -4.49 -2.08 0.28
N HIS A 55 -4.15 -0.80 0.07
CA HIS A 55 -2.98 -0.46 -0.75
C HIS A 55 -1.66 -1.05 -0.24
N ASP A 56 -1.52 -1.24 1.06
CA ASP A 56 -0.34 -1.77 1.72
C ASP A 56 -0.44 -3.28 2.07
N VAL A 57 -1.46 -3.98 1.60
CA VAL A 57 -1.66 -5.40 1.94
C VAL A 57 -0.46 -6.27 1.55
N GLY A 58 0.28 -5.90 0.52
CA GLY A 58 1.50 -6.60 0.10
C GLY A 58 2.61 -6.58 1.13
N LYS A 59 2.61 -5.62 2.06
CA LYS A 59 3.59 -5.55 3.15
C LYS A 59 3.51 -6.76 4.07
N LEU A 60 2.37 -7.42 4.17
CA LEU A 60 2.21 -8.64 4.95
C LEU A 60 3.13 -9.77 4.46
N GLN A 61 3.37 -9.87 3.16
CA GLN A 61 4.28 -10.85 2.58
C GLN A 61 5.76 -10.45 2.70
N VAL A 62 6.02 -9.15 2.79
CA VAL A 62 7.39 -8.63 2.89
C VAL A 62 7.87 -8.57 4.34
N SER A 63 6.95 -8.46 5.29
CA SER A 63 7.22 -8.25 6.71
C SER A 63 8.20 -9.28 7.34
N PRO A 64 8.15 -10.60 7.03
CA PRO A 64 9.10 -11.55 7.60
C PRO A 64 10.56 -11.24 7.29
N TYR A 65 10.83 -10.53 6.19
CA TYR A 65 12.19 -10.17 5.76
C TYR A 65 12.68 -8.85 6.34
N ILE A 66 11.76 -7.97 6.79
CA ILE A 66 12.07 -6.62 7.25
C ILE A 66 12.09 -6.55 8.79
N TYR A 67 11.16 -7.23 9.47
CA TYR A 67 10.95 -7.10 10.92
C TYR A 67 11.94 -7.85 11.80
N GLY A 68 12.84 -8.64 11.25
CA GLY A 68 13.89 -9.33 12.02
C GLY A 68 15.11 -8.45 12.39
N ARG A 69 15.14 -7.17 11.96
CA ARG A 69 16.34 -6.32 12.11
C ARG A 69 15.99 -4.96 12.74
N ARG A 70 16.29 -4.82 14.00
CA ARG A 70 15.89 -3.69 14.87
C ARG A 70 16.74 -2.43 14.78
N GLN A 71 17.85 -2.36 14.05
CA GLN A 71 18.73 -1.20 14.14
C GLN A 71 19.35 -0.79 12.81
N GLY A 72 19.22 0.50 12.51
CA GLY A 72 19.95 1.19 11.47
C GLY A 72 19.11 1.59 10.27
N ALA A 73 19.70 2.44 9.42
CA ALA A 73 19.11 2.79 8.15
C ALA A 73 18.78 1.52 7.34
N MET A 74 17.60 1.49 6.72
CA MET A 74 17.22 0.42 5.81
C MET A 74 18.32 0.19 4.78
N LYS A 75 18.83 -1.02 4.70
CA LYS A 75 19.78 -1.38 3.66
C LYS A 75 19.11 -1.31 2.28
N ILE A 76 19.88 -1.08 1.23
CA ILE A 76 19.39 -1.00 -0.16
C ILE A 76 18.56 -2.24 -0.52
N GLU A 77 18.94 -3.42 -0.04
CA GLU A 77 18.21 -4.67 -0.26
C GLU A 77 16.84 -4.68 0.42
N GLU A 78 16.72 -4.15 1.63
CA GLU A 78 15.44 -4.02 2.36
C GLU A 78 14.50 -3.05 1.64
N MET A 79 15.02 -1.97 1.08
CA MET A 79 14.23 -1.05 0.26
C MET A 79 13.67 -1.71 -1.01
N ARG A 80 14.42 -2.62 -1.62
CA ARG A 80 13.92 -3.42 -2.76
C ARG A 80 12.74 -4.29 -2.35
N TYR A 81 12.81 -4.95 -1.19
CA TYR A 81 11.70 -5.73 -0.65
C TYR A 81 10.48 -4.86 -0.36
N VAL A 82 10.68 -3.69 0.25
CA VAL A 82 9.57 -2.75 0.49
C VAL A 82 8.89 -2.33 -0.81
N ARG A 83 9.65 -2.05 -1.85
CA ARG A 83 9.09 -1.67 -3.17
C ARG A 83 8.26 -2.78 -3.82
N LEU A 84 8.52 -4.03 -3.47
CA LEU A 84 7.74 -5.16 -3.97
C LEU A 84 6.31 -5.20 -3.42
N HIS A 85 6.00 -4.50 -2.33
CA HIS A 85 4.68 -4.59 -1.70
C HIS A 85 3.54 -4.15 -2.64
N ALA A 86 3.77 -3.20 -3.52
CA ALA A 86 2.75 -2.77 -4.48
C ALA A 86 2.39 -3.89 -5.46
N LYS A 87 3.38 -4.55 -6.03
CA LYS A 87 3.19 -5.70 -6.93
C LYS A 87 2.57 -6.89 -6.20
N LEU A 88 3.11 -7.24 -5.03
CA LEU A 88 2.61 -8.35 -4.23
C LEU A 88 1.16 -8.10 -3.76
N GLY A 89 0.84 -6.88 -3.38
CA GLY A 89 -0.52 -6.48 -3.04
C GLY A 89 -1.47 -6.66 -4.21
N ALA A 90 -1.08 -6.23 -5.39
CA ALA A 90 -1.86 -6.43 -6.61
C ALA A 90 -2.08 -7.92 -6.92
N GLU A 91 -1.06 -8.74 -6.77
CA GLU A 91 -1.16 -10.20 -6.97
C GLU A 91 -2.12 -10.86 -5.97
N ILE A 92 -2.06 -10.46 -4.69
CA ILE A 92 -2.98 -10.93 -3.65
C ILE A 92 -4.43 -10.58 -4.04
N LEU A 93 -4.69 -9.32 -4.36
CA LEU A 93 -6.04 -8.86 -4.70
C LEU A 93 -6.58 -9.53 -5.97
N LYS A 94 -5.74 -9.73 -6.95
CA LYS A 94 -6.11 -10.44 -8.18
C LYS A 94 -6.50 -11.90 -7.87
N ARG A 95 -5.73 -12.57 -7.07
CA ARG A 95 -5.99 -13.96 -6.64
C ARG A 95 -7.30 -14.07 -5.85
N GLU A 96 -7.61 -13.07 -5.02
CA GLU A 96 -8.83 -13.02 -4.22
C GLU A 96 -10.07 -12.56 -5.02
N GLY A 97 -9.92 -12.23 -6.29
CA GLY A 97 -11.04 -11.92 -7.18
C GLY A 97 -11.51 -10.47 -7.16
N TYR A 98 -10.68 -9.53 -6.69
CA TYR A 98 -11.01 -8.10 -6.77
C TYR A 98 -11.04 -7.58 -8.20
N ASP A 99 -11.84 -6.55 -8.44
CA ASP A 99 -11.90 -5.87 -9.74
C ASP A 99 -10.50 -5.41 -10.20
N GLN A 100 -10.24 -5.51 -11.50
CA GLN A 100 -8.98 -5.10 -12.08
C GLN A 100 -8.65 -3.63 -11.80
N ASP A 101 -9.66 -2.76 -11.74
CA ASP A 101 -9.47 -1.35 -11.40
C ASP A 101 -8.86 -1.19 -10.00
N ILE A 102 -9.36 -1.95 -9.02
CA ILE A 102 -8.83 -1.96 -7.65
C ILE A 102 -7.40 -2.51 -7.63
N VAL A 103 -7.17 -3.60 -8.35
CA VAL A 103 -5.83 -4.21 -8.48
C VAL A 103 -4.84 -3.20 -9.05
N ASP A 104 -5.21 -2.47 -10.09
CA ASP A 104 -4.37 -1.47 -10.73
C ASP A 104 -4.09 -0.28 -9.80
N MET A 105 -5.10 0.18 -9.07
CA MET A 105 -4.93 1.26 -8.08
C MET A 105 -3.88 0.91 -7.02
N VAL A 106 -3.90 -0.33 -6.54
CA VAL A 106 -2.91 -0.84 -5.57
C VAL A 106 -1.55 -1.04 -6.23
N HIS A 107 -1.52 -1.60 -7.42
CA HIS A 107 -0.27 -1.87 -8.13
C HIS A 107 0.54 -0.59 -8.40
N TYR A 108 -0.14 0.50 -8.76
CA TYR A 108 0.49 1.72 -9.24
C TYR A 108 0.47 2.88 -8.22
N HIS A 109 0.11 2.63 -6.96
CA HIS A 109 -0.01 3.71 -5.98
C HIS A 109 1.32 4.38 -5.60
N HIS A 110 2.45 3.80 -5.94
CA HIS A 110 3.78 4.42 -5.77
C HIS A 110 4.35 5.02 -7.05
N GLU A 111 3.58 5.02 -8.13
CA GLU A 111 3.95 5.78 -9.31
C GLU A 111 3.77 7.28 -9.05
N ASN A 112 4.69 8.09 -9.57
CA ASN A 112 4.65 9.54 -9.45
C ASN A 112 4.32 10.16 -10.81
N TYR A 113 3.54 11.23 -10.79
CA TYR A 113 3.09 11.92 -11.99
C TYR A 113 4.23 12.34 -12.92
N ASP A 114 5.40 12.67 -12.36
CA ASP A 114 6.61 13.06 -13.07
C ASP A 114 7.45 11.89 -13.63
N GLY A 115 7.03 10.65 -13.37
CA GLY A 115 7.73 9.45 -13.82
C GLY A 115 8.85 8.98 -12.88
N SER A 116 8.97 9.57 -11.70
CA SER A 116 10.02 9.22 -10.72
C SER A 116 9.64 8.06 -9.79
N GLY A 117 8.44 7.51 -9.92
CA GLY A 117 7.92 6.46 -9.05
C GLY A 117 8.32 5.05 -9.47
N TYR A 118 7.61 4.08 -8.94
CA TYR A 118 7.80 2.66 -9.24
C TYR A 118 6.45 1.92 -9.21
N PRO A 119 6.32 0.72 -9.80
CA PRO A 119 7.37 -0.13 -10.37
C PRO A 119 7.79 0.18 -11.81
N TYR A 120 6.99 0.92 -12.59
CA TYR A 120 7.20 1.06 -14.03
C TYR A 120 7.60 2.45 -14.50
N ARG A 121 7.72 3.41 -13.60
CA ARG A 121 8.01 4.80 -13.94
C ARG A 121 7.01 5.40 -14.93
N MET A 122 5.74 5.13 -14.68
CA MET A 122 4.63 5.68 -15.45
C MET A 122 4.56 7.21 -15.28
N ARG A 123 4.06 7.91 -16.29
CA ARG A 123 3.94 9.37 -16.27
C ARG A 123 2.52 9.83 -16.49
N GLY A 124 2.15 10.86 -15.76
CA GLY A 124 0.93 11.61 -16.00
C GLY A 124 -0.32 10.73 -15.95
N GLU A 125 -1.13 10.84 -16.98
CA GLU A 125 -2.41 10.14 -17.08
C GLU A 125 -2.30 8.66 -17.43
N GLU A 126 -1.11 8.15 -17.72
CA GLU A 126 -0.86 6.71 -17.80
C GLU A 126 -1.14 6.03 -16.45
N ILE A 127 -0.94 6.77 -15.34
CA ILE A 127 -1.23 6.28 -14.00
C ILE A 127 -2.74 6.36 -13.76
N PRO A 128 -3.41 5.26 -13.38
CA PRO A 128 -4.83 5.30 -13.05
C PRO A 128 -5.16 6.39 -12.03
N LEU A 129 -6.27 7.09 -12.21
CA LEU A 129 -6.67 8.20 -11.34
C LEU A 129 -6.72 7.76 -9.87
N GLY A 130 -7.28 6.59 -9.59
CA GLY A 130 -7.36 6.06 -8.22
C GLY A 130 -5.99 5.86 -7.59
N ALA A 131 -5.00 5.38 -8.34
CA ALA A 131 -3.62 5.25 -7.88
C ALA A 131 -3.00 6.62 -7.57
N ARG A 132 -3.26 7.62 -8.39
CA ARG A 132 -2.79 9.01 -8.14
C ARG A 132 -3.41 9.59 -6.87
N LEU A 133 -4.71 9.36 -6.64
CA LEU A 133 -5.39 9.81 -5.42
C LEU A 133 -4.81 9.13 -4.17
N ILE A 134 -4.59 7.83 -4.22
CA ILE A 134 -3.98 7.09 -3.11
C ILE A 134 -2.57 7.61 -2.85
N ARG A 135 -1.79 7.87 -3.90
CA ARG A 135 -0.43 8.42 -3.78
C ARG A 135 -0.40 9.74 -3.01
N VAL A 136 -1.33 10.64 -3.29
CA VAL A 136 -1.42 11.94 -2.61
C VAL A 136 -1.82 11.77 -1.14
N CYS A 137 -2.69 10.82 -0.84
CA CYS A 137 -3.20 10.57 0.52
C CYS A 137 -2.24 9.73 1.38
N ASP A 138 -1.41 8.95 0.74
CA ASP A 138 -0.39 8.12 1.40
C ASP A 138 0.82 8.99 1.83
#